data_8175106aa2fe06d27509da092908ee80
#
_entry.id   8175106aa2fe06d27509da092908ee80
#
_cell.length_a   1.000
_cell.length_b   1.000
_cell.length_c   1.000
_cell.angle_alpha   90.00
_cell.angle_beta   90.00
_cell.angle_gamma   90.00
#
_symmetry.space_group_name_H-M   'P 1'
#
loop_
_entity.id
_entity.type
_entity.pdbx_description
1 polymer ?
#
loop_
_entity_poly.entity_id
_entity_poly.type
_entity_poly.pdbx_seq_one_letter_code
_entity_poly.pdbx_strand_id
1 'polypeptide(L)'
;MFKKPLIFVCMTVIVFLLICGCAAKQEASLPRLIIGCNNYEPYYYADADGEPAGMDVDLAKEACARMGYVPVFRQINWNERDAALESGEVDCLWSCLTMDVLPDDYAWVGPYMRSRQVVAVLEDSPIHTLSDLTGKRVAVRTGSKAEKLFLEMTGENIPQVGKVYSQNQTDEIATALRNGYVDAIAGYAATVRKVLQKENVQYRFIDEELSHAAFGIAFLKDSKTAVRDALSETLSEMLADGTTASILKRYGVDTAKALGGLAGE
;
A
#
# COMPACT_ATOMS: atom_id res chain seq x y z
N MET A 1 25.11 -6.17 -79.95
CA MET A 1 24.62 -4.87 -79.35
C MET A 1 23.29 -5.17 -78.69
N PHE A 2 23.05 -4.69 -77.49
CA PHE A 2 21.92 -4.91 -76.54
C PHE A 2 22.11 -5.93 -75.42
N LYS A 3 22.88 -5.55 -74.43
CA LYS A 3 22.87 -6.21 -73.10
C LYS A 3 22.80 -5.25 -71.86
N LYS A 4 22.28 -4.02 -72.05
CA LYS A 4 22.24 -2.99 -70.98
C LYS A 4 20.91 -2.79 -70.21
N PRO A 5 19.69 -3.20 -70.65
CA PRO A 5 18.49 -2.92 -69.85
C PRO A 5 18.24 -3.92 -68.67
N LEU A 6 18.81 -5.13 -68.74
CA LEU A 6 18.51 -6.17 -67.69
C LEU A 6 19.18 -5.90 -66.37
N ILE A 7 20.36 -5.28 -66.35
CA ILE A 7 21.11 -4.95 -65.11
C ILE A 7 20.44 -3.82 -64.33
N PHE A 8 19.81 -2.87 -65.03
CA PHE A 8 19.14 -1.73 -64.41
C PHE A 8 17.83 -2.13 -63.69
N VAL A 9 17.09 -3.09 -64.26
CA VAL A 9 15.85 -3.63 -63.64
C VAL A 9 16.14 -4.46 -62.41
N CYS A 10 17.21 -5.26 -62.40
CA CYS A 10 17.63 -6.03 -61.21
C CYS A 10 18.08 -5.13 -60.08
N MET A 11 18.77 -4.02 -60.35
CA MET A 11 19.24 -3.09 -59.33
C MET A 11 18.11 -2.29 -58.67
N THR A 12 17.07 -1.93 -59.41
CA THR A 12 15.88 -1.27 -58.85
C THR A 12 15.01 -2.18 -57.99
N VAL A 13 14.92 -3.47 -58.31
CA VAL A 13 14.18 -4.46 -57.50
C VAL A 13 14.90 -4.76 -56.16
N ILE A 14 16.24 -4.82 -56.17
CA ILE A 14 17.05 -5.04 -54.96
C ILE A 14 16.96 -3.83 -54.01
N VAL A 15 16.93 -2.60 -54.53
CA VAL A 15 16.77 -1.38 -53.72
C VAL A 15 15.36 -1.31 -53.14
N PHE A 16 14.31 -1.78 -53.85
CA PHE A 16 12.94 -1.82 -53.32
C PHE A 16 12.76 -2.90 -52.21
N LEU A 17 13.46 -4.03 -52.29
CA LEU A 17 13.44 -5.08 -51.28
C LEU A 17 14.24 -4.70 -50.01
N LEU A 18 15.23 -3.81 -50.12
CA LEU A 18 15.97 -3.29 -48.95
C LEU A 18 15.22 -2.20 -48.19
N ILE A 19 14.25 -1.52 -48.79
CA ILE A 19 13.42 -0.50 -48.14
C ILE A 19 12.22 -1.13 -47.41
N CYS A 20 11.75 -2.32 -47.79
CA CYS A 20 10.66 -3.04 -47.11
C CYS A 20 11.10 -3.84 -45.88
N GLY A 21 12.40 -3.92 -45.57
CA GLY A 21 12.95 -4.80 -44.53
C GLY A 21 13.17 -4.17 -43.14
N CYS A 22 12.91 -2.89 -42.92
CA CYS A 22 13.16 -2.21 -41.64
C CYS A 22 11.97 -1.44 -41.08
N ALA A 23 10.76 -1.99 -41.17
CA ALA A 23 9.74 -1.68 -40.20
C ALA A 23 10.01 -2.59 -38.96
N ALA A 24 11.05 -2.30 -38.22
CA ALA A 24 11.18 -2.82 -36.86
C ALA A 24 9.91 -2.40 -36.13
N LYS A 25 9.05 -3.38 -35.86
CA LYS A 25 7.89 -3.19 -34.98
C LYS A 25 8.47 -2.71 -33.68
N GLN A 26 8.46 -1.41 -33.45
CA GLN A 26 8.81 -0.83 -32.17
C GLN A 26 7.75 -1.38 -31.21
N GLU A 27 8.12 -2.42 -30.44
CA GLU A 27 7.25 -2.88 -29.36
C GLU A 27 7.00 -1.66 -28.50
N ALA A 28 5.79 -1.14 -28.54
CA ALA A 28 5.38 -0.04 -27.70
C ALA A 28 5.55 -0.53 -26.26
N SER A 29 6.54 0.02 -25.57
CA SER A 29 6.70 -0.27 -24.13
C SER A 29 5.41 0.10 -23.43
N LEU A 30 4.92 -0.79 -22.56
CA LEU A 30 3.72 -0.52 -21.78
C LEU A 30 3.89 0.79 -21.00
N PRO A 31 2.83 1.58 -20.85
CA PRO A 31 2.86 2.80 -20.06
C PRO A 31 3.21 2.47 -18.60
N ARG A 32 3.88 3.40 -17.94
CA ARG A 32 4.32 3.25 -16.56
C ARG A 32 3.36 3.98 -15.63
N LEU A 33 3.09 3.40 -14.45
CA LEU A 33 2.43 4.06 -13.34
C LEU A 33 3.44 4.19 -12.20
N ILE A 34 3.83 5.43 -11.87
CA ILE A 34 4.81 5.71 -10.81
C ILE A 34 4.07 5.85 -9.49
N ILE A 35 4.33 4.92 -8.58
CA ILE A 35 3.60 4.76 -7.31
C ILE A 35 4.50 5.21 -6.16
N GLY A 36 4.09 6.28 -5.48
CA GLY A 36 4.74 6.77 -4.27
C GLY A 36 4.41 5.90 -3.07
N CYS A 37 5.46 5.42 -2.38
CA CYS A 37 5.35 4.49 -1.26
C CYS A 37 6.13 4.98 -0.04
N ASN A 38 5.69 4.53 1.14
CA ASN A 38 6.38 4.68 2.41
C ASN A 38 6.76 3.30 2.96
N ASN A 39 7.97 3.16 3.49
CA ASN A 39 8.37 1.89 4.12
C ASN A 39 7.51 1.61 5.35
N TYR A 40 6.58 0.68 5.22
CA TYR A 40 5.64 0.26 6.26
C TYR A 40 5.19 -1.18 6.05
N GLU A 41 5.96 -2.12 6.59
CA GLU A 41 5.64 -3.56 6.54
C GLU A 41 4.33 -3.86 7.27
N PRO A 42 3.43 -4.71 6.72
CA PRO A 42 3.57 -5.53 5.52
C PRO A 42 2.99 -4.93 4.23
N TYR A 43 2.70 -3.63 4.18
CA TYR A 43 2.09 -2.96 3.03
C TYR A 43 3.10 -2.72 1.91
N TYR A 44 4.17 -2.00 2.22
CA TYR A 44 5.32 -1.78 1.35
C TYR A 44 6.62 -1.88 2.15
N TYR A 45 7.59 -2.61 1.63
CA TYR A 45 8.95 -2.71 2.16
C TYR A 45 9.90 -3.18 1.06
N ALA A 46 11.21 -3.01 1.26
CA ALA A 46 12.20 -3.65 0.44
C ALA A 46 12.50 -5.04 1.01
N ASP A 47 12.49 -6.07 0.16
CA ASP A 47 12.87 -7.43 0.56
C ASP A 47 14.40 -7.58 0.74
N ALA A 48 14.87 -8.82 0.92
CA ALA A 48 16.29 -9.10 1.15
C ALA A 48 17.18 -8.75 -0.05
N ASP A 49 16.61 -8.72 -1.26
CA ASP A 49 17.29 -8.37 -2.50
C ASP A 49 17.16 -6.88 -2.83
N GLY A 50 16.43 -6.13 -1.99
CA GLY A 50 16.16 -4.70 -2.17
C GLY A 50 14.97 -4.41 -3.08
N GLU A 51 14.22 -5.45 -3.51
CA GLU A 51 13.09 -5.29 -4.41
C GLU A 51 11.80 -4.94 -3.67
N PRO A 52 10.90 -4.16 -4.30
CA PRO A 52 9.60 -3.82 -3.74
C PRO A 52 8.75 -5.06 -3.45
N ALA A 53 8.35 -5.20 -2.18
CA ALA A 53 7.52 -6.27 -1.66
C ALA A 53 6.42 -5.73 -0.73
N GLY A 54 5.38 -6.52 -0.47
CA GLY A 54 4.28 -6.18 0.41
C GLY A 54 2.92 -6.32 -0.25
N MET A 55 1.86 -6.25 0.58
CA MET A 55 0.51 -6.48 0.07
C MET A 55 0.05 -5.39 -0.92
N ASP A 56 0.42 -4.13 -0.71
CA ASP A 56 0.08 -3.04 -1.63
C ASP A 56 0.88 -3.17 -2.94
N VAL A 57 2.11 -3.70 -2.86
CA VAL A 57 2.93 -4.01 -4.05
C VAL A 57 2.30 -5.12 -4.88
N ASP A 58 1.84 -6.20 -4.24
CA ASP A 58 1.21 -7.30 -4.95
C ASP A 58 -0.12 -6.90 -5.58
N LEU A 59 -0.93 -6.09 -4.86
CA LEU A 59 -2.17 -5.53 -5.40
C LEU A 59 -1.90 -4.62 -6.60
N ALA A 60 -0.91 -3.74 -6.49
CA ALA A 60 -0.55 -2.82 -7.56
C ALA A 60 0.03 -3.54 -8.80
N LYS A 61 0.87 -4.56 -8.60
CA LYS A 61 1.39 -5.40 -9.69
C LYS A 61 0.26 -6.08 -10.46
N GLU A 62 -0.70 -6.66 -9.77
CA GLU A 62 -1.85 -7.33 -10.39
C GLU A 62 -2.76 -6.32 -11.11
N ALA A 63 -3.11 -5.21 -10.46
CA ALA A 63 -3.96 -4.19 -11.07
C ALA A 63 -3.30 -3.59 -12.33
N CYS A 64 -2.03 -3.22 -12.25
CA CYS A 64 -1.29 -2.70 -13.39
C CYS A 64 -1.20 -3.72 -14.54
N ALA A 65 -0.98 -5.00 -14.24
CA ALA A 65 -0.94 -6.06 -15.25
C ALA A 65 -2.27 -6.15 -16.01
N ARG A 66 -3.41 -6.13 -15.32
CA ARG A 66 -4.75 -6.12 -15.95
C ARG A 66 -4.99 -4.88 -16.80
N MET A 67 -4.53 -3.72 -16.35
CA MET A 67 -4.66 -2.45 -17.07
C MET A 67 -3.67 -2.30 -18.25
N GLY A 68 -2.69 -3.20 -18.40
CA GLY A 68 -1.62 -3.06 -19.39
C GLY A 68 -0.60 -1.98 -19.04
N TYR A 69 -0.33 -1.77 -17.75
CA TYR A 69 0.67 -0.84 -17.21
C TYR A 69 1.84 -1.58 -16.55
N VAL A 70 2.96 -0.90 -16.42
CA VAL A 70 4.11 -1.34 -15.62
C VAL A 70 4.16 -0.50 -14.34
N PRO A 71 3.97 -1.08 -13.14
CA PRO A 71 4.12 -0.34 -11.89
C PRO A 71 5.59 -0.03 -11.63
N VAL A 72 5.87 1.20 -11.18
CA VAL A 72 7.19 1.65 -10.76
C VAL A 72 7.07 2.18 -9.35
N PHE A 73 7.58 1.45 -8.39
CA PHE A 73 7.52 1.84 -6.99
C PHE A 73 8.65 2.82 -6.67
N ARG A 74 8.30 3.93 -6.03
CA ARG A 74 9.23 4.95 -5.59
C ARG A 74 9.02 5.23 -4.11
N GLN A 75 10.02 4.91 -3.31
CA GLN A 75 10.00 5.31 -1.91
C GLN A 75 10.26 6.81 -1.82
N ILE A 76 9.33 7.54 -1.18
CA ILE A 76 9.39 8.98 -1.01
C ILE A 76 9.47 9.37 0.47
N ASN A 77 9.87 10.62 0.75
CA ASN A 77 9.69 11.21 2.06
C ASN A 77 8.18 11.45 2.28
N TRP A 78 7.59 10.69 3.21
CA TRP A 78 6.13 10.72 3.41
C TRP A 78 5.58 12.07 3.85
N ASN A 79 6.40 12.89 4.52
CA ASN A 79 6.01 14.24 4.89
C ASN A 79 5.97 15.22 3.70
N GLU A 80 6.58 14.83 2.58
CA GLU A 80 6.63 15.61 1.33
C GLU A 80 5.78 14.97 0.21
N ARG A 81 4.89 14.02 0.56
CA ARG A 81 4.07 13.26 -0.41
C ARG A 81 3.23 14.16 -1.32
N ASP A 82 2.73 15.29 -0.79
CA ASP A 82 1.92 16.23 -1.55
C ASP A 82 2.76 16.91 -2.62
N ALA A 83 3.96 17.36 -2.26
CA ALA A 83 4.92 17.94 -3.21
C ALA A 83 5.37 16.93 -4.26
N ALA A 84 5.52 15.64 -3.91
CA ALA A 84 5.85 14.59 -4.85
C ALA A 84 4.74 14.34 -5.89
N LEU A 85 3.46 14.45 -5.50
CA LEU A 85 2.33 14.41 -6.42
C LEU A 85 2.25 15.65 -7.28
N GLU A 86 2.36 16.84 -6.69
CA GLU A 86 2.27 18.13 -7.38
C GLU A 86 3.37 18.32 -8.42
N SER A 87 4.59 17.88 -8.11
CA SER A 87 5.72 17.94 -9.05
C SER A 87 5.67 16.88 -10.15
N GLY A 88 4.78 15.88 -10.04
CA GLY A 88 4.74 14.74 -10.93
C GLY A 88 5.90 13.76 -10.71
N GLU A 89 6.59 13.83 -9.58
CA GLU A 89 7.57 12.83 -9.20
C GLU A 89 6.94 11.45 -9.08
N VAL A 90 5.69 11.38 -8.60
CA VAL A 90 4.85 10.19 -8.56
C VAL A 90 3.48 10.48 -9.17
N ASP A 91 2.85 9.46 -9.75
CA ASP A 91 1.51 9.57 -10.34
C ASP A 91 0.40 9.42 -9.29
N CYS A 92 0.66 8.59 -8.29
CA CYS A 92 -0.26 8.32 -7.17
C CYS A 92 0.50 7.90 -5.91
N LEU A 93 -0.21 7.91 -4.77
CA LEU A 93 0.24 7.36 -3.50
C LEU A 93 -0.53 6.08 -3.20
N TRP A 94 0.21 4.96 -3.09
CA TRP A 94 -0.38 3.67 -2.74
C TRP A 94 0.48 3.00 -1.65
N SER A 95 0.15 3.28 -0.40
CA SER A 95 0.87 2.79 0.78
C SER A 95 -0.01 2.93 2.02
N CYS A 96 -1.06 2.12 2.12
CA CYS A 96 -2.05 2.09 3.22
C CYS A 96 -2.56 3.49 3.63
N LEU A 97 -2.75 4.39 2.67
CA LEU A 97 -3.22 5.74 2.95
C LEU A 97 -4.71 5.74 3.31
N THR A 98 -5.03 6.36 4.44
CA THR A 98 -6.39 6.37 4.98
C THR A 98 -7.22 7.47 4.33
N MET A 99 -8.33 7.09 3.68
CA MET A 99 -9.26 8.03 3.03
C MET A 99 -9.98 8.92 4.05
N ASP A 100 -10.29 8.38 5.23
CA ASP A 100 -11.10 9.07 6.25
C ASP A 100 -10.43 10.30 6.87
N VAL A 101 -9.10 10.43 6.72
CA VAL A 101 -8.34 11.52 7.34
C VAL A 101 -8.23 12.74 6.44
N LEU A 102 -8.20 12.54 5.13
CA LEU A 102 -7.95 13.57 4.12
C LEU A 102 -8.92 13.42 2.94
N PRO A 103 -10.26 13.36 3.16
CA PRO A 103 -11.22 13.00 2.12
C PRO A 103 -11.21 13.98 0.95
N ASP A 104 -10.97 15.26 1.21
CA ASP A 104 -11.04 16.33 0.23
C ASP A 104 -9.69 16.78 -0.34
N ASP A 105 -8.57 16.20 0.09
CA ASP A 105 -7.24 16.65 -0.37
C ASP A 105 -6.83 15.99 -1.69
N TYR A 106 -7.35 14.79 -1.97
CA TYR A 106 -6.97 13.97 -3.11
C TYR A 106 -8.16 13.58 -3.98
N ALA A 107 -7.87 13.14 -5.20
CA ALA A 107 -8.78 12.33 -5.98
C ALA A 107 -8.53 10.85 -5.65
N TRP A 108 -9.48 10.22 -5.01
CA TRP A 108 -9.35 8.87 -4.48
C TRP A 108 -9.80 7.78 -5.45
N VAL A 109 -9.11 6.65 -5.40
CA VAL A 109 -9.55 5.36 -5.95
C VAL A 109 -9.62 4.36 -4.81
N GLY A 110 -10.70 3.62 -4.70
CA GLY A 110 -10.96 2.68 -3.62
C GLY A 110 -12.23 3.03 -2.83
N PRO A 111 -12.41 2.50 -1.62
CA PRO A 111 -11.41 1.79 -0.83
C PRO A 111 -11.08 0.38 -1.38
N TYR A 112 -9.79 0.01 -1.36
CA TYR A 112 -9.36 -1.33 -1.78
C TYR A 112 -9.31 -2.34 -0.63
N MET A 113 -9.24 -1.88 0.61
CA MET A 113 -9.40 -2.68 1.82
C MET A 113 -9.75 -1.80 3.03
N ARG A 114 -10.38 -2.42 4.02
CA ARG A 114 -10.55 -1.84 5.35
C ARG A 114 -9.48 -2.38 6.30
N SER A 115 -9.06 -1.57 7.24
CA SER A 115 -8.16 -1.95 8.32
C SER A 115 -8.67 -1.41 9.63
N ARG A 116 -8.09 -1.86 10.72
CA ARG A 116 -8.47 -1.45 12.08
C ARG A 116 -7.22 -1.13 12.90
N GLN A 117 -7.35 -0.10 13.71
CA GLN A 117 -6.39 0.19 14.75
C GLN A 117 -6.72 -0.70 15.96
N VAL A 118 -5.78 -1.52 16.33
CA VAL A 118 -5.92 -2.48 17.45
C VAL A 118 -4.90 -2.22 18.51
N VAL A 119 -5.17 -2.78 19.68
CA VAL A 119 -4.20 -2.85 20.79
C VAL A 119 -3.80 -4.31 20.99
N ALA A 120 -2.49 -4.54 21.08
CA ALA A 120 -1.94 -5.84 21.46
C ALA A 120 -1.22 -5.73 22.82
N VAL A 121 -1.39 -6.79 23.60
CA VAL A 121 -0.78 -6.97 24.91
C VAL A 121 -0.12 -8.33 24.97
N LEU A 122 0.75 -8.58 25.94
CA LEU A 122 1.25 -9.94 26.20
C LEU A 122 0.09 -10.88 26.48
N GLU A 123 0.24 -12.15 26.15
CA GLU A 123 -0.82 -13.18 26.29
C GLU A 123 -1.39 -13.26 27.72
N ASP A 124 -0.52 -13.12 28.72
CA ASP A 124 -0.84 -13.18 30.14
C ASP A 124 -1.17 -11.82 30.79
N SER A 125 -1.27 -10.76 29.98
CA SER A 125 -1.58 -9.41 30.47
C SER A 125 -2.97 -9.33 31.11
N PRO A 126 -3.13 -8.61 32.23
CA PRO A 126 -4.45 -8.37 32.85
C PRO A 126 -5.31 -7.32 32.07
N ILE A 127 -4.80 -6.73 31.02
CA ILE A 127 -5.51 -5.74 30.20
C ILE A 127 -6.42 -6.47 29.21
N HIS A 128 -7.73 -6.34 29.32
CA HIS A 128 -8.72 -7.02 28.48
C HIS A 128 -9.56 -6.05 27.65
N THR A 129 -9.70 -4.80 28.10
CA THR A 129 -10.53 -3.76 27.48
C THR A 129 -9.72 -2.50 27.17
N LEU A 130 -10.24 -1.60 26.33
CA LEU A 130 -9.62 -0.28 26.13
C LEU A 130 -9.54 0.52 27.44
N SER A 131 -10.54 0.41 28.31
CA SER A 131 -10.57 1.13 29.58
C SER A 131 -9.44 0.72 30.54
N ASP A 132 -8.96 -0.53 30.46
CA ASP A 132 -7.84 -1.04 31.25
C ASP A 132 -6.50 -0.37 30.89
N LEU A 133 -6.43 0.32 29.74
CA LEU A 133 -5.26 1.09 29.34
C LEU A 133 -5.12 2.42 30.10
N THR A 134 -6.13 2.83 30.89
CA THR A 134 -6.04 4.05 31.68
C THR A 134 -4.83 4.01 32.60
N GLY A 135 -3.97 5.02 32.48
CA GLY A 135 -2.73 5.10 33.26
C GLY A 135 -1.61 4.15 32.82
N LYS A 136 -1.79 3.32 31.77
CA LYS A 136 -0.80 2.39 31.24
C LYS A 136 0.18 3.04 30.27
N ARG A 137 1.26 2.35 29.99
CA ARG A 137 2.29 2.73 29.01
C ARG A 137 1.97 2.06 27.68
N VAL A 138 1.79 2.86 26.63
CA VAL A 138 1.47 2.35 25.31
C VAL A 138 2.55 2.78 24.30
N ALA A 139 3.07 1.84 23.51
CA ALA A 139 3.97 2.19 22.42
C ALA A 139 3.21 2.21 21.08
N VAL A 140 3.58 3.17 20.24
CA VAL A 140 3.02 3.41 18.92
C VAL A 140 4.12 3.80 17.93
N ARG A 141 3.85 3.67 16.63
CA ARG A 141 4.76 4.22 15.62
C ARG A 141 4.58 5.72 15.53
N THR A 142 5.69 6.45 15.46
CA THR A 142 5.70 7.91 15.25
C THR A 142 4.96 8.27 13.96
N GLY A 143 4.11 9.29 14.01
CA GLY A 143 3.30 9.77 12.90
C GLY A 143 2.15 8.84 12.50
N SER A 144 1.85 7.80 13.32
CA SER A 144 0.76 6.87 13.04
C SER A 144 -0.60 7.40 13.50
N LYS A 145 -1.68 6.81 12.94
CA LYS A 145 -3.05 7.09 13.40
C LYS A 145 -3.22 6.72 14.89
N ALA A 146 -2.61 5.64 15.37
CA ALA A 146 -2.67 5.25 16.77
C ALA A 146 -2.03 6.30 17.69
N GLU A 147 -0.88 6.86 17.31
CA GLU A 147 -0.25 7.95 18.05
C GLU A 147 -1.19 9.14 18.16
N LYS A 148 -1.75 9.59 17.03
CA LYS A 148 -2.68 10.71 17.01
C LYS A 148 -3.91 10.47 17.90
N LEU A 149 -4.50 9.27 17.84
CA LEU A 149 -5.64 8.92 18.68
C LEU A 149 -5.33 9.08 20.18
N PHE A 150 -4.19 8.60 20.66
CA PHE A 150 -3.83 8.69 22.09
C PHE A 150 -3.34 10.08 22.51
N LEU A 151 -2.63 10.82 21.65
CA LEU A 151 -2.11 12.15 22.01
C LEU A 151 -3.18 13.24 21.94
N GLU A 152 -4.07 13.16 20.95
CA GLU A 152 -5.10 14.16 20.70
C GLU A 152 -6.47 13.77 21.31
N MET A 153 -6.58 12.55 21.81
CA MET A 153 -7.85 11.99 22.35
C MET A 153 -9.00 12.09 21.32
N THR A 154 -8.66 11.90 20.03
CA THR A 154 -9.58 12.04 18.90
C THR A 154 -10.20 10.69 18.56
N GLY A 155 -11.32 10.34 19.14
CA GLY A 155 -12.02 9.09 18.88
C GLY A 155 -13.01 8.77 19.98
N GLU A 156 -13.95 7.87 19.67
CA GLU A 156 -14.87 7.36 20.68
C GLU A 156 -14.12 6.39 21.61
N ASN A 157 -14.29 6.56 22.90
CA ASN A 157 -13.75 5.64 23.93
C ASN A 157 -12.22 5.50 23.97
N ILE A 158 -11.45 6.51 23.51
CA ILE A 158 -10.01 6.49 23.66
C ILE A 158 -9.64 6.72 25.15
N PRO A 159 -8.97 5.74 25.82
CA PRO A 159 -8.62 5.87 27.23
C PRO A 159 -7.47 6.85 27.43
N GLN A 160 -7.47 7.55 28.57
CA GLN A 160 -6.34 8.38 28.96
C GLN A 160 -5.21 7.50 29.47
N VAL A 161 -4.28 7.16 28.58
CA VAL A 161 -3.09 6.37 28.92
C VAL A 161 -2.12 7.18 29.78
N GLY A 162 -1.30 6.50 30.58
CA GLY A 162 -0.32 7.16 31.45
C GLY A 162 0.84 7.76 30.65
N LYS A 163 1.29 7.04 29.61
CA LYS A 163 2.34 7.54 28.70
C LYS A 163 2.28 6.88 27.33
N VAL A 164 2.45 7.69 26.29
CA VAL A 164 2.65 7.25 24.91
C VAL A 164 4.15 7.25 24.61
N TYR A 165 4.67 6.14 24.08
CA TYR A 165 6.03 5.99 23.60
C TYR A 165 6.01 5.90 22.09
N SER A 166 6.43 6.96 21.41
CA SER A 166 6.50 7.01 19.97
C SER A 166 7.86 6.51 19.49
N GLN A 167 7.85 5.48 18.64
CA GLN A 167 9.05 4.85 18.08
C GLN A 167 9.02 4.94 16.56
N ASN A 168 10.18 5.16 15.95
CA ASN A 168 10.29 5.22 14.49
C ASN A 168 10.30 3.83 13.85
N GLN A 169 10.83 2.83 14.56
CA GLN A 169 10.97 1.46 14.09
C GLN A 169 9.93 0.55 14.77
N THR A 170 9.23 -0.26 13.98
CA THR A 170 8.22 -1.17 14.52
C THR A 170 8.82 -2.30 15.37
N ASP A 171 10.05 -2.72 15.06
CA ASP A 171 10.76 -3.76 15.84
C ASP A 171 11.09 -3.28 17.27
N GLU A 172 11.36 -1.98 17.45
CA GLU A 172 11.56 -1.37 18.78
C GLU A 172 10.28 -1.42 19.61
N ILE A 173 9.11 -1.25 18.98
CA ILE A 173 7.79 -1.33 19.64
C ILE A 173 7.54 -2.74 20.18
N ALA A 174 7.77 -3.77 19.37
CA ALA A 174 7.61 -5.17 19.79
C ALA A 174 8.60 -5.55 20.88
N THR A 175 9.85 -5.11 20.78
CA THR A 175 10.88 -5.31 21.79
C THR A 175 10.53 -4.64 23.11
N ALA A 176 9.94 -3.45 23.07
CA ALA A 176 9.48 -2.75 24.28
C ALA A 176 8.36 -3.51 25.01
N LEU A 177 7.40 -4.09 24.25
CA LEU A 177 6.35 -4.94 24.82
C LEU A 177 6.93 -6.21 25.44
N ARG A 178 7.77 -6.94 24.68
CA ARG A 178 8.41 -8.19 25.13
C ARG A 178 9.18 -8.01 26.45
N ASN A 179 9.87 -6.89 26.59
CA ASN A 179 10.70 -6.60 27.76
C ASN A 179 9.94 -5.91 28.90
N GLY A 180 8.63 -5.68 28.77
CA GLY A 180 7.80 -5.03 29.78
C GLY A 180 8.09 -3.53 29.98
N TYR A 181 8.74 -2.88 29.00
CA TYR A 181 8.94 -1.43 29.03
C TYR A 181 7.65 -0.67 28.76
N VAL A 182 6.73 -1.30 28.03
CA VAL A 182 5.35 -0.84 27.83
C VAL A 182 4.37 -1.96 28.16
N ASP A 183 3.14 -1.58 28.46
CA ASP A 183 2.07 -2.50 28.86
C ASP A 183 1.24 -2.96 27.64
N ALA A 184 1.25 -2.16 26.57
CA ALA A 184 0.54 -2.44 25.34
C ALA A 184 1.24 -1.77 24.13
N ILE A 185 0.92 -2.25 22.94
CA ILE A 185 1.26 -1.60 21.66
C ILE A 185 0.01 -1.40 20.83
N ALA A 186 0.00 -0.33 20.01
CA ALA A 186 -1.14 -0.04 19.17
C ALA A 186 -0.72 0.32 17.74
N GLY A 187 -1.58 -0.04 16.78
CA GLY A 187 -1.34 0.22 15.36
C GLY A 187 -2.29 -0.57 14.46
N TYR A 188 -2.05 -0.55 13.16
CA TYR A 188 -2.81 -1.37 12.22
C TYR A 188 -2.61 -2.87 12.51
N ALA A 189 -3.70 -3.61 12.51
CA ALA A 189 -3.71 -5.03 12.90
C ALA A 189 -2.70 -5.89 12.14
N ALA A 190 -2.52 -5.66 10.84
CA ALA A 190 -1.55 -6.40 10.03
C ALA A 190 -0.10 -6.10 10.43
N THR A 191 0.24 -4.83 10.67
CA THR A 191 1.58 -4.41 11.12
C THR A 191 1.90 -4.95 12.51
N VAL A 192 0.97 -4.77 13.47
CA VAL A 192 1.15 -5.24 14.84
C VAL A 192 1.34 -6.75 14.87
N ARG A 193 0.52 -7.51 14.14
CA ARG A 193 0.67 -8.97 14.02
C ARG A 193 2.04 -9.33 13.44
N LYS A 194 2.41 -8.71 12.32
CA LYS A 194 3.67 -9.04 11.63
C LYS A 194 4.88 -8.82 12.52
N VAL A 195 4.97 -7.68 13.19
CA VAL A 195 6.13 -7.36 14.03
C VAL A 195 6.21 -8.25 15.28
N LEU A 196 5.08 -8.56 15.92
CA LEU A 196 5.06 -9.44 17.07
C LEU A 196 5.41 -10.89 16.71
N GLN A 197 4.97 -11.37 15.55
CA GLN A 197 5.36 -12.69 15.04
C GLN A 197 6.86 -12.73 14.70
N LYS A 198 7.40 -11.71 14.05
CA LYS A 198 8.84 -11.60 13.72
C LYS A 198 9.71 -11.64 14.98
N GLU A 199 9.28 -10.98 16.04
CA GLU A 199 9.98 -10.92 17.32
C GLU A 199 9.64 -12.09 18.29
N ASN A 200 8.87 -13.08 17.83
CA ASN A 200 8.42 -14.25 18.63
C ASN A 200 7.77 -13.87 19.98
N VAL A 201 6.98 -12.79 19.98
CA VAL A 201 6.24 -12.36 21.16
C VAL A 201 4.93 -13.13 21.26
N GLN A 202 4.64 -13.71 22.41
CA GLN A 202 3.32 -14.29 22.71
C GLN A 202 2.38 -13.14 23.08
N TYR A 203 1.33 -12.96 22.30
CA TYR A 203 0.45 -11.80 22.42
C TYR A 203 -1.00 -12.17 22.12
N ARG A 204 -1.89 -11.32 22.55
CA ARG A 204 -3.27 -11.26 22.06
C ARG A 204 -3.68 -9.84 21.72
N PHE A 205 -4.61 -9.68 20.81
CA PHE A 205 -5.33 -8.43 20.68
C PHE A 205 -6.41 -8.34 21.75
N ILE A 206 -6.69 -7.14 22.24
CA ILE A 206 -7.95 -6.89 22.95
C ILE A 206 -9.09 -6.87 21.93
N ASP A 207 -10.30 -7.23 22.36
CA ASP A 207 -11.43 -7.41 21.45
C ASP A 207 -11.92 -6.06 20.86
N GLU A 208 -11.82 -5.01 21.67
CA GLU A 208 -12.20 -3.66 21.25
C GLU A 208 -11.17 -3.05 20.30
N GLU A 209 -11.65 -2.23 19.38
CA GLU A 209 -10.83 -1.56 18.38
C GLU A 209 -10.77 -0.06 18.65
N LEU A 210 -9.59 0.55 18.46
CA LEU A 210 -9.42 2.00 18.61
C LEU A 210 -10.13 2.78 17.52
N SER A 211 -10.09 2.29 16.29
CA SER A 211 -10.78 2.88 15.15
C SER A 211 -10.69 1.98 13.91
N HIS A 212 -11.52 2.29 12.93
CA HIS A 212 -11.45 1.74 11.59
C HIS A 212 -10.69 2.68 10.64
N ALA A 213 -10.25 2.15 9.51
CA ALA A 213 -9.62 2.89 8.43
C ALA A 213 -10.00 2.25 7.09
N ALA A 214 -10.36 3.08 6.12
CA ALA A 214 -10.54 2.68 4.73
C ALA A 214 -9.29 3.11 3.95
N PHE A 215 -8.60 2.16 3.30
CA PHE A 215 -7.40 2.47 2.52
C PHE A 215 -7.75 2.71 1.07
N GLY A 216 -7.26 3.82 0.53
CA GLY A 216 -7.40 4.20 -0.86
C GLY A 216 -6.08 4.54 -1.51
N ILE A 217 -6.17 4.77 -2.81
CA ILE A 217 -5.06 5.23 -3.64
C ILE A 217 -5.32 6.70 -3.95
N ALA A 218 -4.38 7.56 -3.57
CA ALA A 218 -4.53 8.99 -3.73
C ALA A 218 -3.84 9.49 -5.01
N PHE A 219 -4.56 10.30 -5.77
CA PHE A 219 -4.05 11.03 -6.93
C PHE A 219 -4.20 12.53 -6.69
N LEU A 220 -3.39 13.33 -7.39
CA LEU A 220 -3.61 14.76 -7.44
C LEU A 220 -5.00 15.05 -8.04
N LYS A 221 -5.73 16.01 -7.48
CA LYS A 221 -7.04 16.43 -8.02
C LYS A 221 -6.91 16.80 -9.51
N ASP A 222 -7.95 16.49 -10.26
CA ASP A 222 -8.04 16.78 -11.70
C ASP A 222 -6.95 16.12 -12.58
N SER A 223 -6.16 15.18 -12.01
CA SER A 223 -5.13 14.47 -12.73
C SER A 223 -5.54 13.02 -13.06
N LYS A 224 -4.92 12.46 -14.12
CA LYS A 224 -4.95 11.03 -14.43
C LYS A 224 -6.35 10.38 -14.47
N THR A 225 -7.40 11.11 -14.85
CA THR A 225 -8.81 10.64 -14.78
C THR A 225 -8.99 9.27 -15.43
N ALA A 226 -8.51 9.07 -16.66
CA ALA A 226 -8.63 7.78 -17.35
C ALA A 226 -7.90 6.63 -16.62
N VAL A 227 -6.77 6.90 -15.97
CA VAL A 227 -6.03 5.91 -15.16
C VAL A 227 -6.80 5.57 -13.90
N ARG A 228 -7.37 6.58 -13.23
CA ARG A 228 -8.18 6.39 -12.03
C ARG A 228 -9.43 5.58 -12.30
N ASP A 229 -10.12 5.87 -13.40
CA ASP A 229 -11.33 5.14 -13.79
C ASP A 229 -11.01 3.67 -14.09
N ALA A 230 -9.97 3.41 -14.89
CA ALA A 230 -9.51 2.06 -15.19
C ALA A 230 -9.04 1.30 -13.92
N LEU A 231 -8.34 1.98 -13.02
CA LEU A 231 -7.89 1.39 -11.76
C LEU A 231 -9.07 1.05 -10.83
N SER A 232 -10.07 1.93 -10.76
CA SER A 232 -11.29 1.70 -9.98
C SER A 232 -12.06 0.47 -10.48
N GLU A 233 -12.23 0.36 -11.80
CA GLU A 233 -12.87 -0.81 -12.43
C GLU A 233 -12.07 -2.08 -12.14
N THR A 234 -10.75 -2.04 -12.35
CA THR A 234 -9.86 -3.18 -12.12
C THR A 234 -9.86 -3.66 -10.66
N LEU A 235 -9.85 -2.73 -9.69
CA LEU A 235 -9.93 -3.12 -8.28
C LEU A 235 -11.28 -3.75 -7.94
N SER A 236 -12.36 -3.29 -8.56
CA SER A 236 -13.69 -3.88 -8.40
C SER A 236 -13.74 -5.30 -8.96
N GLU A 237 -13.14 -5.53 -10.14
CA GLU A 237 -13.00 -6.87 -10.72
C GLU A 237 -12.17 -7.79 -9.83
N MET A 238 -11.00 -7.31 -9.32
CA MET A 238 -10.14 -8.08 -8.42
C MET A 238 -10.82 -8.44 -7.10
N LEU A 239 -11.72 -7.58 -6.63
CA LEU A 239 -12.55 -7.87 -5.46
C LEU A 239 -13.57 -8.95 -5.79
N ALA A 240 -14.28 -8.83 -6.91
CA ALA A 240 -15.35 -9.73 -7.33
C ALA A 240 -14.86 -11.14 -7.65
N ASP A 241 -13.70 -11.29 -8.30
CA ASP A 241 -13.11 -12.57 -8.67
C ASP A 241 -12.30 -13.25 -7.55
N GLY A 242 -12.16 -12.57 -6.39
CA GLY A 242 -11.46 -13.07 -5.21
C GLY A 242 -9.94 -12.91 -5.24
N THR A 243 -9.37 -12.27 -6.25
CA THR A 243 -7.93 -12.01 -6.36
C THR A 243 -7.44 -11.15 -5.20
N THR A 244 -8.15 -10.06 -4.87
CA THR A 244 -7.84 -9.23 -3.70
C THR A 244 -7.79 -10.06 -2.42
N ALA A 245 -8.80 -10.91 -2.18
CA ALA A 245 -8.82 -11.79 -1.00
C ALA A 245 -7.66 -12.77 -0.97
N SER A 246 -7.30 -13.35 -2.12
CA SER A 246 -6.16 -14.27 -2.26
C SER A 246 -4.84 -13.58 -1.92
N ILE A 247 -4.62 -12.36 -2.42
CA ILE A 247 -3.43 -11.57 -2.12
C ILE A 247 -3.36 -11.28 -0.61
N LEU A 248 -4.40 -10.71 -0.02
CA LEU A 248 -4.42 -10.34 1.39
C LEU A 248 -4.20 -11.52 2.34
N LYS A 249 -4.74 -12.71 2.01
CA LYS A 249 -4.54 -13.94 2.79
C LYS A 249 -3.07 -14.33 2.93
N ARG A 250 -2.23 -14.10 1.91
CA ARG A 250 -0.79 -14.39 1.99
C ARG A 250 -0.08 -13.58 3.09
N TYR A 251 -0.64 -12.43 3.45
CA TYR A 251 -0.15 -11.55 4.52
C TYR A 251 -0.86 -11.76 5.86
N GLY A 252 -1.66 -12.83 5.99
CA GLY A 252 -2.37 -13.17 7.23
C GLY A 252 -3.52 -12.20 7.57
N VAL A 253 -4.02 -11.45 6.58
CA VAL A 253 -5.15 -10.53 6.77
C VAL A 253 -6.45 -11.34 6.87
N ASP A 254 -7.29 -11.00 7.84
CA ASP A 254 -8.66 -11.47 7.93
C ASP A 254 -9.50 -10.81 6.82
N THR A 255 -9.69 -11.54 5.73
CA THR A 255 -10.35 -11.00 4.54
C THR A 255 -11.84 -10.71 4.74
N ALA A 256 -12.51 -11.42 5.67
CA ALA A 256 -13.91 -11.12 5.97
C ALA A 256 -14.04 -9.73 6.60
N LYS A 257 -13.12 -9.35 7.48
CA LYS A 257 -13.07 -8.02 8.10
C LYS A 257 -12.51 -6.96 7.15
N ALA A 258 -11.52 -7.31 6.33
CA ALA A 258 -10.85 -6.36 5.47
C ALA A 258 -11.66 -5.98 4.22
N LEU A 259 -12.50 -6.88 3.72
CA LEU A 259 -13.26 -6.71 2.47
C LEU A 259 -14.77 -6.65 2.69
N GLY A 260 -15.23 -6.89 3.93
CA GLY A 260 -16.66 -6.82 4.27
C GLY A 260 -17.21 -5.42 4.00
N GLY A 261 -18.33 -5.36 3.22
CA GLY A 261 -18.99 -4.12 2.85
C GLY A 261 -18.36 -3.34 1.69
N LEU A 262 -17.26 -3.83 1.06
CA LEU A 262 -16.69 -3.17 -0.13
C LEU A 262 -17.37 -3.62 -1.45
N ALA A 263 -18.03 -4.75 -1.46
CA ALA A 263 -18.70 -5.33 -2.65
C ALA A 263 -20.10 -4.74 -2.90
N GLY A 264 -20.37 -3.50 -2.55
CA GLY A 264 -21.70 -2.89 -2.68
C GLY A 264 -21.74 -1.36 -2.53
N GLU A 265 -20.59 -0.73 -2.52
CA GLU A 265 -20.50 0.74 -2.53
C GLU A 265 -20.12 1.27 -3.91
#